data_cbe782c2deae6d4b2ccddcab28011616
#
_entry.id   cbe782c2deae6d4b2ccddcab28011616
#
_cell.length_a   1.000
_cell.length_b   1.000
_cell.length_c   1.000
_cell.angle_alpha   90.00
_cell.angle_beta   90.00
_cell.angle_gamma   90.00
#
_symmetry.space_group_name_H-M   'P 1'
#
loop_
_entity.id
_entity.type
_entity.pdbx_description
1 polymer ?
#
loop_
_entity_poly.entity_id
_entity_poly.type
_entity_poly.pdbx_seq_one_letter_code
_entity_poly.pdbx_strand_id
1 'polypeptide(L)'
;MNLILASGSPRRKELLSLYTTDFTICVSDFDESGVTAPTPAQLVEKLARGKCLAVAKDHPGAVVLGCDTVVEVDGEVFGKPHSVEDAKRMLRALSGATHEVHTGVCVSDGVRTESFVDSCRVTFFPISEGEIDAYTATKEPYDKAGAYAIQGRAALWLDRLEGDYYTIMGLPVSRTARLLSRF
;
A
#
# COMPACT_ATOMS: atom_id res chain seq x y z
N MET A 1 8.16 23.44 2.55
CA MET A 1 8.83 22.14 2.76
C MET A 1 9.07 21.53 1.38
N ASN A 2 10.30 21.13 1.06
CA ASN A 2 10.57 20.44 -0.21
C ASN A 2 10.20 18.95 -0.01
N LEU A 3 8.95 18.58 -0.32
CA LEU A 3 8.41 17.23 -0.09
C LEU A 3 8.52 16.39 -1.36
N ILE A 4 9.00 15.16 -1.22
CA ILE A 4 9.10 14.18 -2.30
C ILE A 4 8.30 12.92 -1.92
N LEU A 5 7.39 12.49 -2.79
CA LEU A 5 6.72 11.19 -2.69
C LEU A 5 7.56 10.13 -3.44
N ALA A 6 8.16 9.20 -2.70
CA ALA A 6 8.95 8.09 -3.24
C ALA A 6 8.04 6.94 -3.74
N SER A 7 7.06 7.25 -4.58
CA SER A 7 6.09 6.28 -5.08
C SER A 7 5.46 6.71 -6.40
N GLY A 8 5.34 5.77 -7.35
CA GLY A 8 4.59 5.96 -8.59
C GLY A 8 3.09 5.67 -8.48
N SER A 9 2.57 5.35 -7.29
CA SER A 9 1.15 5.02 -7.11
C SER A 9 0.24 6.24 -7.29
N PRO A 10 -0.71 6.22 -8.25
CA PRO A 10 -1.66 7.32 -8.41
C PRO A 10 -2.53 7.55 -7.17
N ARG A 11 -2.88 6.48 -6.45
CA ARG A 11 -3.67 6.56 -5.22
C ARG A 11 -2.93 7.29 -4.10
N ARG A 12 -1.64 6.98 -3.89
CA ARG A 12 -0.81 7.68 -2.90
C ARG A 12 -0.64 9.15 -3.23
N LYS A 13 -0.50 9.48 -4.53
CA LYS A 13 -0.48 10.87 -5.00
C LYS A 13 -1.79 11.58 -4.64
N GLU A 14 -2.93 10.99 -4.97
CA GLU A 14 -4.27 11.53 -4.66
C GLU A 14 -4.43 11.76 -3.15
N LEU A 15 -4.08 10.75 -2.33
CA LEU A 15 -4.20 10.83 -0.88
C LEU A 15 -3.27 11.88 -0.26
N LEU A 16 -2.02 11.97 -0.73
CA LEU A 16 -1.10 13.00 -0.25
C LEU A 16 -1.58 14.41 -0.62
N SER A 17 -2.29 14.56 -1.74
CA SER A 17 -2.89 15.84 -2.17
C SER A 17 -3.98 16.35 -1.22
N LEU A 18 -4.54 15.50 -0.35
CA LEU A 18 -5.42 15.94 0.74
C LEU A 18 -4.67 16.72 1.84
N TYR A 19 -3.38 16.47 1.99
CA TYR A 19 -2.51 17.19 2.94
C TYR A 19 -1.85 18.40 2.30
N THR A 20 -1.24 18.25 1.14
CA THR A 20 -0.59 19.31 0.37
C THR A 20 -0.51 18.95 -1.10
N THR A 21 -0.58 19.95 -1.97
CA THR A 21 -0.32 19.79 -3.42
C THR A 21 1.12 20.17 -3.80
N ASP A 22 1.88 20.74 -2.85
CA ASP A 22 3.28 21.14 -3.03
C ASP A 22 4.21 19.97 -2.71
N PHE A 23 4.32 19.02 -3.63
CA PHE A 23 5.28 17.92 -3.59
C PHE A 23 5.66 17.46 -4.99
N THR A 24 6.82 16.80 -5.10
CA THR A 24 7.27 16.15 -6.32
C THR A 24 7.20 14.63 -6.19
N ILE A 25 7.21 13.93 -7.32
CA ILE A 25 7.25 12.47 -7.37
C ILE A 25 8.64 12.02 -7.84
N CYS A 26 9.29 11.17 -7.05
CA CYS A 26 10.49 10.47 -7.44
C CYS A 26 10.31 8.99 -7.14
N VAL A 27 10.12 8.17 -8.16
CA VAL A 27 9.94 6.72 -7.96
C VAL A 27 11.28 6.13 -7.52
N SER A 28 11.24 5.38 -6.42
CA SER A 28 12.44 4.71 -5.88
C SER A 28 12.89 3.56 -6.79
N ASP A 29 14.18 3.41 -6.95
CA ASP A 29 14.87 2.27 -7.57
C ASP A 29 15.29 1.20 -6.55
N PHE A 30 14.81 1.28 -5.33
CA PHE A 30 15.10 0.33 -4.26
C PHE A 30 14.77 -1.10 -4.71
N ASP A 31 15.78 -1.98 -4.63
CA ASP A 31 15.59 -3.40 -4.93
C ASP A 31 14.84 -4.08 -3.78
N GLU A 32 13.60 -4.46 -4.05
CA GLU A 32 12.72 -5.15 -3.11
C GLU A 32 12.97 -6.67 -3.08
N SER A 33 13.74 -7.20 -4.06
CA SER A 33 14.06 -8.62 -4.13
C SER A 33 14.90 -9.05 -2.93
N GLY A 34 14.50 -10.11 -2.27
CA GLY A 34 15.22 -10.60 -1.09
C GLY A 34 14.92 -9.87 0.23
N VAL A 35 14.07 -8.84 0.23
CA VAL A 35 13.60 -8.24 1.49
C VAL A 35 12.63 -9.20 2.17
N THR A 36 13.00 -9.67 3.35
CA THR A 36 12.20 -10.57 4.17
C THR A 36 12.00 -10.01 5.58
N ALA A 37 10.91 -10.41 6.21
CA ALA A 37 10.63 -10.06 7.61
C ALA A 37 9.80 -11.16 8.28
N PRO A 38 9.85 -11.26 9.63
CA PRO A 38 9.06 -12.24 10.39
C PRO A 38 7.55 -12.04 10.28
N THR A 39 7.09 -10.82 10.05
CA THR A 39 5.66 -10.48 9.94
C THR A 39 5.38 -9.56 8.76
N PRO A 40 4.15 -9.58 8.19
CA PRO A 40 3.76 -8.65 7.12
C PRO A 40 3.92 -7.17 7.49
N ALA A 41 3.61 -6.81 8.73
CA ALA A 41 3.80 -5.45 9.25
C ALA A 41 5.27 -5.02 9.21
N GLN A 42 6.19 -5.87 9.66
CA GLN A 42 7.63 -5.60 9.58
C GLN A 42 8.14 -5.57 8.13
N LEU A 43 7.53 -6.37 7.25
CA LEU A 43 7.89 -6.38 5.82
C LEU A 43 7.58 -5.02 5.18
N VAL A 44 6.35 -4.52 5.32
CA VAL A 44 5.97 -3.22 4.73
C VAL A 44 6.75 -2.05 5.34
N GLU A 45 7.12 -2.14 6.62
CA GLU A 45 7.98 -1.12 7.25
C GLU A 45 9.37 -1.10 6.61
N LYS A 46 10.00 -2.26 6.44
CA LYS A 46 11.31 -2.39 5.79
C LYS A 46 11.26 -1.87 4.34
N LEU A 47 10.25 -2.25 3.58
CA LEU A 47 10.06 -1.82 2.19
C LEU A 47 9.82 -0.30 2.10
N ALA A 48 8.96 0.26 2.95
CA ALA A 48 8.73 1.71 3.01
C ALA A 48 10.00 2.49 3.34
N ARG A 49 10.78 2.01 4.33
CA ARG A 49 12.08 2.61 4.71
C ARG A 49 13.10 2.51 3.58
N GLY A 50 13.22 1.35 2.93
CA GLY A 50 14.12 1.16 1.79
C GLY A 50 13.83 2.15 0.67
N LYS A 51 12.56 2.25 0.25
CA LYS A 51 12.11 3.21 -0.77
C LYS A 51 12.35 4.66 -0.38
N CYS A 52 12.05 5.01 0.86
CA CYS A 52 12.26 6.36 1.39
C CYS A 52 13.74 6.76 1.37
N LEU A 53 14.60 5.91 1.94
CA LEU A 53 16.02 6.21 2.10
C LEU A 53 16.78 6.20 0.77
N ALA A 54 16.39 5.33 -0.19
CA ALA A 54 16.98 5.33 -1.52
C ALA A 54 16.79 6.69 -2.20
N VAL A 55 15.59 7.28 -2.13
CA VAL A 55 15.32 8.60 -2.70
C VAL A 55 15.96 9.73 -1.86
N ALA A 56 15.90 9.64 -0.52
CA ALA A 56 16.46 10.67 0.35
C ALA A 56 17.97 10.87 0.16
N LYS A 57 18.70 9.79 -0.13
CA LYS A 57 20.14 9.82 -0.41
C LYS A 57 20.50 10.75 -1.57
N ASP A 58 19.66 10.79 -2.61
CA ASP A 58 19.92 11.56 -3.82
C ASP A 58 19.28 12.96 -3.79
N HIS A 59 18.52 13.27 -2.73
CA HIS A 59 17.82 14.55 -2.57
C HIS A 59 18.12 15.22 -1.21
N PRO A 60 19.38 15.65 -0.97
CA PRO A 60 19.74 16.31 0.29
C PRO A 60 18.91 17.58 0.53
N GLY A 61 18.39 17.73 1.75
CA GLY A 61 17.54 18.87 2.14
C GLY A 61 16.08 18.73 1.73
N ALA A 62 15.67 17.62 1.14
CA ALA A 62 14.26 17.30 0.92
C ALA A 62 13.72 16.42 2.06
N VAL A 63 12.42 16.53 2.31
CA VAL A 63 11.65 15.57 3.12
C VAL A 63 11.07 14.52 2.19
N VAL A 64 11.41 13.26 2.39
CA VAL A 64 10.99 12.15 1.52
C VAL A 64 9.99 11.26 2.24
N LEU A 65 8.87 10.96 1.57
CA LEU A 65 7.82 10.04 2.02
C LEU A 65 7.86 8.76 1.20
N GLY A 66 8.20 7.64 1.85
CA GLY A 66 8.14 6.29 1.27
C GLY A 66 6.99 5.48 1.86
N CYS A 67 6.36 4.63 1.06
CA CYS A 67 5.24 3.78 1.49
C CYS A 67 5.28 2.43 0.80
N ASP A 68 4.81 1.40 1.52
CA ASP A 68 4.55 0.08 0.95
C ASP A 68 3.27 -0.52 1.51
N THR A 69 2.61 -1.43 0.75
CA THR A 69 1.34 -2.03 1.13
C THR A 69 1.30 -3.49 0.69
N VAL A 70 0.89 -4.36 1.60
CA VAL A 70 0.60 -5.78 1.31
C VAL A 70 -0.74 -6.19 1.90
N VAL A 71 -1.31 -7.25 1.35
CA VAL A 71 -2.49 -7.95 1.87
C VAL A 71 -2.04 -9.25 2.49
N GLU A 72 -2.59 -9.62 3.64
CA GLU A 72 -2.31 -10.88 4.32
C GLU A 72 -3.61 -11.62 4.62
N VAL A 73 -3.67 -12.89 4.24
CA VAL A 73 -4.77 -13.80 4.56
C VAL A 73 -4.21 -15.18 4.90
N ASP A 74 -4.65 -15.76 6.00
CA ASP A 74 -4.25 -17.10 6.47
C ASP A 74 -2.72 -17.32 6.50
N GLY A 75 -1.96 -16.25 6.81
CA GLY A 75 -0.49 -16.29 6.87
C GLY A 75 0.21 -16.17 5.52
N GLU A 76 -0.53 -16.05 4.41
CA GLU A 76 0.03 -15.77 3.09
C GLU A 76 0.01 -14.27 2.78
N VAL A 77 1.15 -13.75 2.31
CA VAL A 77 1.29 -12.34 1.93
C VAL A 77 1.10 -12.18 0.43
N PHE A 78 0.15 -11.36 0.06
CA PHE A 78 -0.14 -11.02 -1.33
C PHE A 78 0.42 -9.64 -1.70
N GLY A 79 1.33 -9.62 -2.66
CA GLY A 79 1.70 -8.43 -3.41
C GLY A 79 0.78 -8.23 -4.62
N LYS A 80 1.30 -7.59 -5.67
CA LYS A 80 0.59 -7.46 -6.94
C LYS A 80 0.57 -8.80 -7.66
N PRO A 81 -0.56 -9.16 -8.33
CA PRO A 81 -0.62 -10.40 -9.09
C PRO A 81 0.29 -10.34 -10.32
N HIS A 82 0.90 -11.47 -10.66
CA HIS A 82 1.81 -11.62 -11.80
C HIS A 82 1.10 -12.11 -13.08
N SER A 83 -0.11 -12.63 -12.94
CA SER A 83 -0.93 -13.16 -14.04
C SER A 83 -2.41 -13.09 -13.72
N VAL A 84 -3.25 -13.42 -14.70
CA VAL A 84 -4.71 -13.55 -14.51
C VAL A 84 -5.02 -14.68 -13.52
N GLU A 85 -4.34 -15.81 -13.64
CA GLU A 85 -4.50 -16.96 -12.76
C GLU A 85 -4.09 -16.65 -11.33
N ASP A 86 -3.00 -15.89 -11.16
CA ASP A 86 -2.55 -15.44 -9.84
C ASP A 86 -3.56 -14.47 -9.21
N ALA A 87 -4.10 -13.53 -10.00
CA ALA A 87 -5.16 -12.64 -9.53
C ALA A 87 -6.41 -13.43 -9.09
N LYS A 88 -6.84 -14.41 -9.89
CA LYS A 88 -7.97 -15.29 -9.54
C LYS A 88 -7.69 -16.10 -8.27
N ARG A 89 -6.49 -16.63 -8.11
CA ARG A 89 -6.06 -17.34 -6.90
C ARG A 89 -6.18 -16.44 -5.66
N MET A 90 -5.65 -15.24 -5.74
CA MET A 90 -5.74 -14.24 -4.65
C MET A 90 -7.20 -13.94 -4.30
N LEU A 91 -8.05 -13.65 -5.28
CA LEU A 91 -9.46 -13.32 -5.05
C LEU A 91 -10.25 -14.49 -4.45
N ARG A 92 -9.96 -15.75 -4.87
CA ARG A 92 -10.56 -16.92 -4.23
C ARG A 92 -10.18 -17.07 -2.77
N ALA A 93 -8.92 -16.78 -2.42
CA ALA A 93 -8.48 -16.80 -1.02
C ALA A 93 -9.15 -15.71 -0.17
N LEU A 94 -9.47 -14.56 -0.77
CA LEU A 94 -10.16 -13.45 -0.10
C LEU A 94 -11.68 -13.62 -0.04
N SER A 95 -12.26 -14.51 -0.86
CA SER A 95 -13.71 -14.74 -0.96
C SER A 95 -14.29 -15.28 0.35
N GLY A 96 -15.23 -14.56 0.96
CA GLY A 96 -15.86 -14.94 2.22
C GLY A 96 -14.92 -14.91 3.43
N ALA A 97 -13.71 -14.37 3.29
CA ALA A 97 -12.69 -14.36 4.31
C ALA A 97 -12.49 -12.96 4.93
N THR A 98 -11.92 -12.93 6.13
CA THR A 98 -11.34 -11.74 6.73
C THR A 98 -9.83 -11.74 6.47
N HIS A 99 -9.33 -10.64 5.94
CA HIS A 99 -7.92 -10.45 5.65
C HIS A 99 -7.40 -9.14 6.24
N GLU A 100 -6.10 -8.99 6.35
CA GLU A 100 -5.46 -7.77 6.83
C GLU A 100 -4.73 -7.05 5.68
N VAL A 101 -4.83 -5.73 5.68
CA VAL A 101 -4.03 -4.87 4.80
C VAL A 101 -3.09 -4.06 5.67
N HIS A 102 -1.79 -4.20 5.40
CA HIS A 102 -0.74 -3.50 6.12
C HIS A 102 -0.12 -2.45 5.22
N THR A 103 -0.02 -1.22 5.70
CA THR A 103 0.70 -0.14 5.02
C THR A 103 1.78 0.41 5.91
N GLY A 104 3.03 0.27 5.46
CA GLY A 104 4.20 0.91 6.04
C GLY A 104 4.38 2.32 5.46
N VAL A 105 4.74 3.25 6.33
CA VAL A 105 5.05 4.64 5.99
C VAL A 105 6.39 5.02 6.61
N CYS A 106 7.25 5.67 5.84
CA CYS A 106 8.53 6.21 6.31
C CYS A 106 8.71 7.64 5.82
N VAL A 107 9.16 8.52 6.69
CA VAL A 107 9.55 9.89 6.37
C VAL A 107 11.01 10.10 6.78
N SER A 108 11.79 10.74 5.91
CA SER A 108 13.19 11.09 6.18
C SER A 108 13.56 12.44 5.57
N ASP A 109 14.35 13.24 6.28
CA ASP A 109 15.00 14.46 5.77
C ASP A 109 16.49 14.26 5.49
N GLY A 110 16.94 12.99 5.53
CA GLY A 110 18.36 12.61 5.39
C GLY A 110 19.14 12.58 6.70
N VAL A 111 18.65 13.22 7.77
CA VAL A 111 19.24 13.22 9.11
C VAL A 111 18.37 12.41 10.07
N ARG A 112 17.10 12.74 10.10
CA ARG A 112 16.08 12.05 10.90
C ARG A 112 15.25 11.14 10.02
N THR A 113 14.89 9.97 10.54
CA THR A 113 14.03 9.01 9.85
C THR A 113 13.04 8.42 10.85
N GLU A 114 11.76 8.58 10.58
CA GLU A 114 10.68 7.97 11.36
C GLU A 114 9.80 7.10 10.47
N SER A 115 9.29 6.01 11.02
CA SER A 115 8.37 5.11 10.34
C SER A 115 7.26 4.63 11.27
N PHE A 116 6.16 4.21 10.67
CA PHE A 116 5.09 3.49 11.36
C PHE A 116 4.43 2.52 10.40
N VAL A 117 3.69 1.58 10.95
CA VAL A 117 2.78 0.70 10.21
C VAL A 117 1.37 0.95 10.68
N ASP A 118 0.44 0.91 9.73
CA ASP A 118 -0.99 0.89 10.00
C ASP A 118 -1.61 -0.35 9.37
N SER A 119 -2.60 -0.94 10.06
CA SER A 119 -3.24 -2.18 9.63
C SER A 119 -4.76 -2.01 9.67
N CYS A 120 -5.42 -2.56 8.66
CA CYS A 120 -6.86 -2.55 8.55
C CYS A 120 -7.37 -3.95 8.23
N ARG A 121 -8.41 -4.42 8.93
CA ARG A 121 -9.08 -5.69 8.66
C ARG A 121 -10.24 -5.48 7.72
N VAL A 122 -10.33 -6.32 6.71
CA VAL A 122 -11.36 -6.29 5.67
C VAL A 122 -12.00 -7.66 5.58
N THR A 123 -13.32 -7.71 5.62
CA THR A 123 -14.10 -8.94 5.40
C THR A 123 -14.87 -8.80 4.11
N PHE A 124 -14.76 -9.79 3.23
CA PHE A 124 -15.55 -9.88 2.02
C PHE A 124 -16.68 -10.87 2.15
N PHE A 125 -17.82 -10.57 1.50
CA PHE A 125 -18.81 -11.57 1.17
C PHE A 125 -18.21 -12.67 0.27
N PRO A 126 -18.80 -13.88 0.20
CA PRO A 126 -18.44 -14.86 -0.80
C PRO A 126 -18.50 -14.26 -2.21
N ILE A 127 -17.43 -14.43 -2.98
CA ILE A 127 -17.31 -13.95 -4.36
C ILE A 127 -17.47 -15.16 -5.30
N SER A 128 -18.40 -15.08 -6.22
CA SER A 128 -18.63 -16.16 -7.19
C SER A 128 -17.51 -16.21 -8.25
N GLU A 129 -17.29 -17.38 -8.87
CA GLU A 129 -16.33 -17.51 -9.96
C GLU A 129 -16.64 -16.58 -11.13
N GLY A 130 -17.94 -16.36 -11.43
CA GLY A 130 -18.35 -15.42 -12.48
C GLY A 130 -17.96 -13.97 -12.19
N GLU A 131 -18.01 -13.54 -10.91
CA GLU A 131 -17.56 -12.20 -10.49
C GLU A 131 -16.03 -12.11 -10.57
N ILE A 132 -15.31 -13.15 -10.15
CA ILE A 132 -13.85 -13.23 -10.26
C ILE A 132 -13.42 -13.14 -11.73
N ASP A 133 -14.05 -13.88 -12.60
CA ASP A 133 -13.78 -13.87 -14.06
C ASP A 133 -14.04 -12.49 -14.66
N ALA A 134 -15.18 -11.89 -14.36
CA ALA A 134 -15.56 -10.55 -14.84
C ALA A 134 -14.62 -9.46 -14.32
N TYR A 135 -14.16 -9.58 -13.08
CA TYR A 135 -13.24 -8.60 -12.48
C TYR A 135 -11.83 -8.72 -13.04
N THR A 136 -11.31 -9.95 -13.16
CA THR A 136 -9.97 -10.21 -13.70
C THR A 136 -9.86 -9.95 -15.21
N ALA A 137 -10.97 -9.86 -15.93
CA ALA A 137 -11.00 -9.39 -17.32
C ALA A 137 -10.77 -7.86 -17.45
N THR A 138 -10.84 -7.11 -16.34
CA THR A 138 -10.55 -5.67 -16.31
C THR A 138 -9.06 -5.41 -16.07
N LYS A 139 -8.64 -4.14 -16.12
CA LYS A 139 -7.27 -3.74 -15.74
C LYS A 139 -7.10 -3.49 -14.24
N GLU A 140 -8.21 -3.49 -13.49
CA GLU A 140 -8.24 -3.01 -12.10
C GLU A 140 -7.39 -3.84 -11.12
N PRO A 141 -7.29 -5.19 -11.21
CA PRO A 141 -6.55 -6.00 -10.25
C PRO A 141 -5.03 -5.81 -10.25
N TYR A 142 -4.44 -5.52 -11.42
CA TYR A 142 -3.04 -5.85 -11.71
C TYR A 142 -1.99 -4.90 -11.14
N ASP A 143 -2.37 -3.73 -10.66
CA ASP A 143 -1.48 -2.76 -10.00
C ASP A 143 -1.66 -2.69 -8.48
N LYS A 144 -2.36 -3.69 -7.89
CA LYS A 144 -2.79 -3.66 -6.49
C LYS A 144 -2.40 -4.91 -5.72
N ALA A 145 -1.94 -4.72 -4.47
CA ALA A 145 -1.74 -5.83 -3.54
C ALA A 145 -3.08 -6.57 -3.31
N GLY A 146 -3.03 -7.90 -3.29
CA GLY A 146 -4.23 -8.74 -3.16
C GLY A 146 -5.16 -8.73 -4.36
N ALA A 147 -4.73 -8.15 -5.50
CA ALA A 147 -5.49 -8.12 -6.75
C ALA A 147 -6.85 -7.41 -6.65
N TYR A 148 -7.06 -6.44 -5.75
CA TYR A 148 -8.33 -5.71 -5.68
C TYR A 148 -8.17 -4.23 -5.36
N ALA A 149 -9.17 -3.42 -5.76
CA ALA A 149 -9.29 -2.01 -5.41
C ALA A 149 -10.55 -1.79 -4.58
N ILE A 150 -10.37 -1.41 -3.31
CA ILE A 150 -11.51 -1.08 -2.43
C ILE A 150 -12.33 0.11 -2.93
N GLN A 151 -11.72 1.03 -3.69
CA GLN A 151 -12.38 2.17 -4.33
C GLN A 151 -13.09 1.81 -5.64
N GLY A 152 -12.81 0.62 -6.21
CA GLY A 152 -13.35 0.16 -7.48
C GLY A 152 -14.51 -0.81 -7.31
N ARG A 153 -14.62 -1.73 -8.26
CA ARG A 153 -15.71 -2.72 -8.27
C ARG A 153 -15.67 -3.69 -7.10
N ALA A 154 -14.48 -3.92 -6.51
CA ALA A 154 -14.35 -4.75 -5.32
C ALA A 154 -15.06 -4.17 -4.08
N ALA A 155 -15.46 -2.90 -4.10
CA ALA A 155 -16.33 -2.32 -3.07
C ALA A 155 -17.67 -3.08 -2.92
N LEU A 156 -18.14 -3.76 -3.98
CA LEU A 156 -19.36 -4.56 -3.96
C LEU A 156 -19.23 -5.85 -3.14
N TRP A 157 -18.01 -6.27 -2.85
CA TRP A 157 -17.72 -7.46 -2.04
C TRP A 157 -17.50 -7.16 -0.56
N LEU A 158 -17.39 -5.88 -0.20
CA LEU A 158 -17.10 -5.46 1.16
C LEU A 158 -18.30 -5.73 2.09
N ASP A 159 -18.09 -6.63 3.07
CA ASP A 159 -19.03 -6.86 4.17
C ASP A 159 -18.67 -5.96 5.37
N ARG A 160 -17.39 -5.94 5.78
CA ARG A 160 -16.93 -5.23 6.97
C ARG A 160 -15.52 -4.67 6.82
N LEU A 161 -15.31 -3.53 7.48
CA LEU A 161 -14.01 -2.88 7.57
C LEU A 161 -13.77 -2.44 9.02
N GLU A 162 -12.58 -2.79 9.57
CA GLU A 162 -12.13 -2.39 10.90
C GLU A 162 -10.75 -1.75 10.81
N GLY A 163 -10.68 -0.43 10.98
CA GLY A 163 -9.44 0.36 10.85
C GLY A 163 -9.59 1.57 9.95
N ASP A 164 -8.45 2.08 9.46
CA ASP A 164 -8.43 3.23 8.56
C ASP A 164 -8.58 2.78 7.09
N TYR A 165 -9.65 3.26 6.45
CA TYR A 165 -9.91 3.02 5.02
C TYR A 165 -8.74 3.42 4.11
N TYR A 166 -8.06 4.51 4.43
CA TYR A 166 -6.92 5.00 3.65
C TYR A 166 -5.68 4.12 3.75
N THR A 167 -5.58 3.29 4.79
CA THR A 167 -4.57 2.24 4.90
C THR A 167 -4.71 1.22 3.76
N ILE A 168 -5.95 0.82 3.42
CA ILE A 168 -6.21 -0.11 2.31
C ILE A 168 -5.83 0.53 0.97
N MET A 169 -6.04 1.84 0.83
CA MET A 169 -5.65 2.59 -0.37
C MET A 169 -4.14 2.80 -0.49
N GLY A 170 -3.38 2.55 0.58
CA GLY A 170 -1.92 2.55 0.60
C GLY A 170 -1.25 3.79 1.18
N LEU A 171 -2.01 4.68 1.86
CA LEU A 171 -1.49 5.81 2.63
C LEU A 171 -2.47 6.23 3.74
N PRO A 172 -2.23 5.87 5.02
CA PRO A 172 -3.04 6.32 6.16
C PRO A 172 -2.84 7.83 6.38
N VAL A 173 -3.67 8.64 5.73
CA VAL A 173 -3.47 10.09 5.53
C VAL A 173 -3.34 10.84 6.84
N SER A 174 -4.23 10.57 7.81
CA SER A 174 -4.26 11.33 9.06
C SER A 174 -2.99 11.13 9.91
N ARG A 175 -2.48 9.90 9.99
CA ARG A 175 -1.22 9.59 10.69
C ARG A 175 -0.01 10.11 9.92
N THR A 176 -0.04 10.00 8.59
CA THR A 176 1.02 10.52 7.70
C THR A 176 1.14 12.04 7.83
N ALA A 177 0.03 12.78 7.83
CA ALA A 177 0.04 14.23 8.01
C ALA A 177 0.67 14.64 9.37
N ARG A 178 0.32 13.92 10.46
CA ARG A 178 0.92 14.16 11.78
C ARG A 178 2.42 13.82 11.83
N LEU A 179 2.85 12.82 11.07
CA LEU A 179 4.27 12.51 10.98
C LEU A 179 5.01 13.60 10.18
N LEU A 180 4.50 13.99 9.00
CA LEU A 180 5.10 15.03 8.16
C LEU A 180 5.19 16.39 8.88
N SER A 181 4.25 16.72 9.76
CA SER A 181 4.28 17.99 10.52
C SER A 181 5.43 18.11 11.53
N ARG A 182 6.23 17.05 11.70
CA ARG A 182 7.42 17.03 12.59
C ARG A 182 8.74 17.29 11.83
N PHE A 183 8.68 17.30 10.51
CA PHE A 183 9.78 17.53 9.58
C PHE A 183 9.66 18.91 8.91
#